data_8cd1ebb744da71dada3e89c061f94fb0
#
_entry.id   8cd1ebb744da71dada3e89c061f94fb0
#
_cell.length_a   1.000
_cell.length_b   1.000
_cell.length_c   1.000
_cell.angle_alpha   90.00
_cell.angle_beta   90.00
_cell.angle_gamma   90.00
#
_symmetry.space_group_name_H-M   'P 1'
#
loop_
_entity.id
_entity.type
_entity.pdbx_description
1 polymer ?
#
loop_
_entity_poly.entity_id
_entity_poly.type
_entity_poly.pdbx_seq_one_letter_code
_entity_poly.pdbx_strand_id
1 'polypeptide(L)'
;ADFDMTLKAVCEDSLNCGLGWLFTGYDSNGNFAFKRINPWELVPIWEDSEHKVLAYAIRFYDVVNYENKKRITRRKIEIYDKKGISRFYIDRGKMVHDGKKWFTPYFCTNKQGYGWERIPLIAFKYNHCEEPLILRVKCLQDGLNILESNFLNSMEEDPRNTILVLKNYDGENLGEFRQNLSTYGAVKVRTIDGAMGGVETLSIQVNADNYKAIIDIFKKAVIENGMGYDAKDEKLSGNPNQLNIKSMYSDIDIDANNM
;
A
#
# COMPACT_ATOMS: atom_id res chain seq x y z
N ALA A 1 23.97 -2.18 -17.08
CA ALA A 1 22.84 -1.88 -16.22
C ALA A 1 23.14 -0.57 -15.51
N ASP A 2 22.21 0.36 -15.54
CA ASP A 2 22.31 1.63 -14.85
C ASP A 2 22.23 1.37 -13.33
N PHE A 3 23.36 1.51 -12.65
CA PHE A 3 23.45 1.25 -11.21
C PHE A 3 22.53 2.20 -10.43
N ASP A 4 22.49 3.47 -10.84
CA ASP A 4 21.69 4.49 -10.13
C ASP A 4 20.19 4.16 -10.19
N MET A 5 19.69 3.69 -11.34
CA MET A 5 18.30 3.25 -11.45
C MET A 5 18.02 2.00 -10.61
N THR A 6 18.96 1.06 -10.56
CA THR A 6 18.83 -0.14 -9.73
C THR A 6 18.81 0.22 -8.26
N LEU A 7 19.72 1.11 -7.83
CA LEU A 7 19.80 1.59 -6.44
C LEU A 7 18.52 2.32 -6.04
N LYS A 8 18.03 3.23 -6.89
CA LYS A 8 16.76 3.92 -6.66
C LYS A 8 15.60 2.95 -6.45
N ALA A 9 15.50 1.92 -7.27
CA ALA A 9 14.44 0.92 -7.14
C ALA A 9 14.59 0.08 -5.85
N VAL A 10 15.82 -0.19 -5.38
CA VAL A 10 16.06 -0.86 -4.10
C VAL A 10 15.67 0.04 -2.92
N CYS A 11 15.96 1.36 -3.00
CA CYS A 11 15.51 2.32 -1.99
C CYS A 11 13.98 2.43 -1.94
N GLU A 12 13.30 2.44 -3.10
CA GLU A 12 11.83 2.38 -3.14
C GLU A 12 11.29 1.10 -2.49
N ASP A 13 11.95 -0.04 -2.71
CA ASP A 13 11.59 -1.29 -2.03
C ASP A 13 11.75 -1.21 -0.52
N SER A 14 12.83 -0.59 -0.03
CA SER A 14 13.07 -0.44 1.41
C SER A 14 12.00 0.44 2.07
N LEU A 15 11.57 1.52 1.43
CA LEU A 15 10.47 2.37 1.89
C LEU A 15 9.14 1.61 1.95
N ASN A 16 8.85 0.82 0.90
CA ASN A 16 7.57 0.14 0.75
C ASN A 16 7.46 -1.15 1.56
N CYS A 17 8.57 -1.85 1.79
CA CYS A 17 8.59 -3.17 2.42
C CYS A 17 9.41 -3.24 3.73
N GLY A 18 10.07 -2.16 4.12
CA GLY A 18 10.99 -2.09 5.26
C GLY A 18 12.42 -2.54 4.92
N LEU A 19 12.56 -3.44 3.94
CA LEU A 19 13.83 -3.97 3.43
C LEU A 19 13.84 -3.95 1.90
N GLY A 20 14.92 -3.46 1.31
CA GLY A 20 15.25 -3.60 -0.10
C GLY A 20 16.47 -4.52 -0.28
N TRP A 21 16.59 -5.20 -1.42
CA TRP A 21 17.64 -6.18 -1.64
C TRP A 21 18.42 -5.94 -2.93
N LEU A 22 19.74 -5.79 -2.79
CA LEU A 22 20.67 -5.70 -3.89
C LEU A 22 21.57 -6.94 -3.90
N PHE A 23 21.48 -7.74 -4.96
CA PHE A 23 22.42 -8.81 -5.23
C PHE A 23 23.58 -8.29 -6.05
N THR A 24 24.81 -8.62 -5.64
CA THR A 24 26.04 -8.30 -6.35
C THR A 24 26.69 -9.57 -6.88
N GLY A 25 27.22 -9.53 -8.09
CA GLY A 25 27.84 -10.70 -8.71
C GLY A 25 28.53 -10.37 -10.01
N TYR A 26 28.83 -11.40 -10.78
CA TYR A 26 29.41 -11.26 -12.11
C TYR A 26 28.43 -11.70 -13.20
N ASP A 27 28.40 -10.98 -14.29
CA ASP A 27 27.64 -11.36 -15.49
C ASP A 27 28.35 -12.48 -16.28
N SER A 28 27.73 -12.93 -17.37
CA SER A 28 28.30 -13.95 -18.26
C SER A 28 29.62 -13.54 -18.91
N ASN A 29 29.92 -12.26 -18.96
CA ASN A 29 31.13 -11.69 -19.53
C ASN A 29 32.23 -11.45 -18.48
N GLY A 30 31.96 -11.74 -17.21
CA GLY A 30 32.87 -11.51 -16.10
C GLY A 30 32.89 -10.08 -15.58
N ASN A 31 31.97 -9.21 -16.02
CA ASN A 31 31.84 -7.87 -15.49
C ASN A 31 31.05 -7.89 -14.18
N PHE A 32 31.39 -6.99 -13.27
CA PHE A 32 30.65 -6.83 -12.03
C PHE A 32 29.25 -6.29 -12.32
N ALA A 33 28.23 -6.93 -11.77
CA ALA A 33 26.85 -6.66 -12.04
C ALA A 33 26.02 -6.56 -10.75
N PHE A 34 24.99 -5.74 -10.80
CA PHE A 34 24.03 -5.51 -9.72
C PHE A 34 22.66 -5.98 -10.17
N LYS A 35 21.92 -6.59 -9.26
CA LYS A 35 20.55 -7.04 -9.51
C LYS A 35 19.66 -6.74 -8.31
N ARG A 36 18.59 -6.02 -8.54
CA ARG A 36 17.50 -5.88 -7.57
C ARG A 36 16.79 -7.22 -7.40
N ILE A 37 16.49 -7.59 -6.16
CA ILE A 37 15.63 -8.73 -5.82
C ILE A 37 14.40 -8.17 -5.12
N ASN A 38 13.23 -8.60 -5.55
CA ASN A 38 11.98 -8.16 -4.95
C ASN A 38 11.90 -8.61 -3.48
N PRO A 39 11.62 -7.74 -2.52
CA PRO A 39 11.60 -8.09 -1.10
C PRO A 39 10.64 -9.22 -0.76
N TRP A 40 9.49 -9.27 -1.39
CA TRP A 40 8.48 -10.32 -1.15
C TRP A 40 8.85 -11.70 -1.73
N GLU A 41 9.94 -11.80 -2.49
CA GLU A 41 10.48 -13.05 -2.99
C GLU A 41 11.57 -13.63 -2.08
N LEU A 42 12.11 -12.86 -1.12
CA LEU A 42 13.29 -13.21 -0.33
C LEU A 42 12.96 -13.34 1.15
N VAL A 43 13.37 -14.46 1.74
CA VAL A 43 13.33 -14.69 3.18
C VAL A 43 14.77 -14.72 3.70
N PRO A 44 15.21 -13.70 4.45
CA PRO A 44 16.52 -13.69 5.07
C PRO A 44 16.55 -14.58 6.31
N ILE A 45 17.68 -15.24 6.54
CA ILE A 45 18.00 -15.96 7.77
C ILE A 45 19.30 -15.36 8.30
N TRP A 46 19.21 -14.68 9.43
CA TRP A 46 20.31 -13.93 10.01
C TRP A 46 21.14 -14.77 10.98
N GLU A 47 22.46 -14.52 11.05
CA GLU A 47 23.35 -15.09 12.07
C GLU A 47 23.23 -14.34 13.40
N ASP A 48 22.87 -13.06 13.36
CA ASP A 48 22.85 -12.16 14.50
C ASP A 48 21.47 -11.51 14.72
N SER A 49 21.21 -11.05 15.94
CA SER A 49 19.96 -10.37 16.32
C SER A 49 19.84 -8.94 15.78
N GLU A 50 20.92 -8.35 15.30
CA GLU A 50 20.94 -7.01 14.72
C GLU A 50 20.70 -7.03 13.20
N HIS A 51 20.55 -8.23 12.63
CA HIS A 51 20.34 -8.44 11.20
C HIS A 51 21.44 -7.84 10.32
N LYS A 52 22.71 -8.02 10.72
CA LYS A 52 23.87 -7.51 9.98
C LYS A 52 24.52 -8.55 9.09
N VAL A 53 24.44 -9.84 9.47
CA VAL A 53 25.09 -10.94 8.77
C VAL A 53 24.06 -12.00 8.41
N LEU A 54 23.96 -12.30 7.11
CA LEU A 54 23.12 -13.38 6.60
C LEU A 54 23.79 -14.73 6.79
N ALA A 55 23.09 -15.66 7.46
CA ALA A 55 23.44 -17.09 7.46
C ALA A 55 23.06 -17.75 6.14
N TYR A 56 21.81 -17.49 5.71
CA TYR A 56 21.23 -17.94 4.44
C TYR A 56 20.23 -16.89 3.94
N ALA A 57 19.91 -16.96 2.65
CA ALA A 57 18.75 -16.30 2.10
C ALA A 57 18.01 -17.26 1.16
N ILE A 58 16.70 -17.32 1.27
CA ILE A 58 15.84 -18.17 0.46
C ILE A 58 14.98 -17.29 -0.42
N ARG A 59 15.16 -17.41 -1.73
CA ARG A 59 14.31 -16.71 -2.70
C ARG A 59 13.37 -17.69 -3.36
N PHE A 60 12.11 -17.30 -3.47
CA PHE A 60 11.07 -18.06 -4.17
C PHE A 60 10.31 -17.16 -5.14
N TYR A 61 10.14 -17.63 -6.36
CA TYR A 61 9.44 -16.90 -7.42
C TYR A 61 8.83 -17.84 -8.43
N ASP A 62 7.79 -17.38 -9.09
CA ASP A 62 7.09 -18.18 -10.09
C ASP A 62 7.60 -17.87 -11.49
N VAL A 63 7.93 -18.93 -12.25
CA VAL A 63 8.34 -18.84 -13.66
C VAL A 63 7.32 -19.48 -14.55
N VAL A 64 6.93 -18.75 -15.58
CA VAL A 64 6.00 -19.26 -16.59
C VAL A 64 6.79 -19.89 -17.71
N ASN A 65 6.58 -21.19 -17.92
CA ASN A 65 7.11 -21.94 -19.04
C ASN A 65 5.98 -22.37 -19.97
N TYR A 66 6.30 -22.59 -21.23
CA TYR A 66 5.36 -23.14 -22.21
C TYR A 66 5.85 -24.53 -22.63
N GLU A 67 5.12 -25.58 -22.22
CA GLU A 67 5.39 -26.96 -22.61
C GLU A 67 4.20 -27.48 -23.42
N ASN A 68 4.44 -28.00 -24.62
CA ASN A 68 3.39 -28.50 -25.50
C ASN A 68 2.26 -27.49 -25.74
N LYS A 69 2.57 -26.23 -25.97
CA LYS A 69 1.62 -25.11 -26.16
C LYS A 69 0.74 -24.81 -24.91
N LYS A 70 0.99 -25.44 -23.76
CA LYS A 70 0.30 -25.13 -22.51
C LYS A 70 1.19 -24.28 -21.62
N ARG A 71 0.59 -23.25 -21.02
CA ARG A 71 1.25 -22.42 -20.00
C ARG A 71 1.35 -23.22 -18.71
N ILE A 72 2.57 -23.39 -18.20
CA ILE A 72 2.85 -24.06 -16.93
C ILE A 72 3.59 -23.08 -16.05
N THR A 73 3.08 -22.82 -14.86
CA THR A 73 3.76 -22.02 -13.86
C THR A 73 4.50 -22.95 -12.89
N ARG A 74 5.80 -22.74 -12.75
CA ARG A 74 6.63 -23.49 -11.80
C ARG A 74 7.21 -22.54 -10.77
N ARG A 75 7.07 -22.89 -9.50
CA ARG A 75 7.70 -22.15 -8.40
C ARG A 75 9.15 -22.60 -8.27
N LYS A 76 10.06 -21.65 -8.47
CA LYS A 76 11.51 -21.84 -8.27
C LYS A 76 11.90 -21.37 -6.88
N ILE A 77 12.91 -22.06 -6.33
CA ILE A 77 13.53 -21.75 -5.05
C ILE A 77 15.04 -21.63 -5.26
N GLU A 78 15.62 -20.55 -4.81
CA GLU A 78 17.05 -20.31 -4.78
C GLU A 78 17.49 -20.15 -3.32
N ILE A 79 18.47 -20.95 -2.90
CA ILE A 79 19.07 -20.85 -1.56
C ILE A 79 20.48 -20.29 -1.74
N TYR A 80 20.70 -19.15 -1.12
CA TYR A 80 21.97 -18.44 -1.11
C TYR A 80 22.72 -18.78 0.17
N ASP A 81 23.94 -19.28 0.05
CA ASP A 81 24.87 -19.50 1.14
C ASP A 81 26.23 -18.86 0.82
N LYS A 82 27.21 -18.96 1.71
CA LYS A 82 28.57 -18.41 1.49
C LYS A 82 29.31 -19.08 0.31
N LYS A 83 28.91 -20.29 -0.10
CA LYS A 83 29.55 -21.06 -1.17
C LYS A 83 28.97 -20.76 -2.55
N GLY A 84 27.70 -20.46 -2.63
CA GLY A 84 27.01 -20.23 -3.90
C GLY A 84 25.49 -20.21 -3.81
N ILE A 85 24.85 -20.57 -4.91
CA ILE A 85 23.40 -20.58 -5.06
C ILE A 85 22.95 -21.98 -5.42
N SER A 86 22.11 -22.57 -4.56
CA SER A 86 21.44 -23.84 -4.82
C SER A 86 20.05 -23.59 -5.39
N ARG A 87 19.72 -24.24 -6.53
CA ARG A 87 18.46 -24.02 -7.25
C ARG A 87 17.58 -25.25 -7.24
N PHE A 88 16.31 -25.02 -6.92
CA PHE A 88 15.27 -26.01 -6.85
C PHE A 88 14.00 -25.51 -7.52
N TYR A 89 13.09 -26.41 -7.81
CA TYR A 89 11.72 -26.10 -8.17
C TYR A 89 10.75 -27.02 -7.41
N ILE A 90 9.51 -26.59 -7.27
CA ILE A 90 8.47 -27.41 -6.65
C ILE A 90 7.76 -28.21 -7.74
N ASP A 91 7.80 -29.53 -7.61
CA ASP A 91 7.02 -30.46 -8.41
C ASP A 91 6.12 -31.30 -7.50
N ARG A 92 4.82 -31.24 -7.71
CA ARG A 92 3.80 -31.98 -6.93
C ARG A 92 4.01 -31.87 -5.41
N GLY A 93 4.34 -30.67 -4.92
CA GLY A 93 4.56 -30.42 -3.50
C GLY A 93 5.93 -30.88 -2.96
N LYS A 94 6.82 -31.40 -3.80
CA LYS A 94 8.17 -31.80 -3.42
C LYS A 94 9.21 -30.86 -4.03
N MET A 95 10.26 -30.58 -3.28
CA MET A 95 11.39 -29.80 -3.74
C MET A 95 12.36 -30.70 -4.54
N VAL A 96 12.62 -30.35 -5.79
CA VAL A 96 13.45 -31.10 -6.73
C VAL A 96 14.57 -30.19 -7.24
N HIS A 97 15.76 -30.71 -7.47
CA HIS A 97 16.88 -29.98 -8.03
C HIS A 97 16.57 -29.43 -9.44
N ASP A 98 16.91 -28.17 -9.71
CA ASP A 98 16.69 -27.52 -11.01
C ASP A 98 17.77 -27.91 -12.02
N GLY A 99 17.62 -29.10 -12.60
CA GLY A 99 18.51 -29.62 -13.61
C GLY A 99 19.86 -30.15 -13.08
N LYS A 100 20.80 -30.39 -14.00
CA LYS A 100 22.14 -30.94 -13.68
C LYS A 100 23.05 -29.93 -12.99
N LYS A 101 22.82 -28.62 -13.18
CA LYS A 101 23.59 -27.52 -12.57
C LYS A 101 22.73 -26.82 -11.47
N TRP A 102 22.23 -27.62 -10.56
CA TRP A 102 21.42 -27.13 -9.44
C TRP A 102 22.21 -26.25 -8.45
N PHE A 103 23.52 -26.40 -8.39
CA PHE A 103 24.45 -25.58 -7.60
C PHE A 103 25.32 -24.73 -8.52
N THR A 104 25.52 -23.45 -8.19
CA THR A 104 26.41 -22.55 -8.93
C THR A 104 27.20 -21.71 -7.91
N PRO A 105 28.56 -21.79 -7.90
CA PRO A 105 29.38 -20.90 -7.10
C PRO A 105 29.21 -19.44 -7.59
N TYR A 106 29.58 -18.49 -6.76
CA TYR A 106 29.42 -17.07 -7.13
C TYR A 106 30.38 -16.64 -8.25
N PHE A 107 31.57 -17.22 -8.28
CA PHE A 107 32.50 -17.00 -9.39
C PHE A 107 33.38 -18.24 -9.63
N CYS A 108 33.94 -18.31 -10.82
CA CYS A 108 34.80 -19.40 -11.23
C CYS A 108 36.10 -18.83 -11.78
N THR A 109 37.25 -19.35 -11.30
CA THR A 109 38.57 -19.04 -11.84
C THR A 109 39.30 -20.37 -12.09
N ASN A 110 39.90 -20.51 -13.26
CA ASN A 110 40.61 -21.74 -13.65
C ASN A 110 39.77 -23.03 -13.49
N LYS A 111 38.49 -22.97 -13.85
CA LYS A 111 37.50 -24.05 -13.71
C LYS A 111 37.20 -24.48 -12.26
N GLN A 112 37.72 -23.76 -11.27
CA GLN A 112 37.37 -23.94 -9.86
C GLN A 112 36.36 -22.89 -9.42
N GLY A 113 35.31 -23.33 -8.71
CA GLY A 113 34.28 -22.47 -8.17
C GLY A 113 34.64 -21.94 -6.78
N TYR A 114 34.35 -20.68 -6.55
CA TYR A 114 34.61 -20.00 -5.28
C TYR A 114 33.34 -19.34 -4.75
N GLY A 115 33.26 -19.30 -3.42
CA GLY A 115 32.25 -18.54 -2.68
C GLY A 115 32.74 -17.17 -2.25
N TRP A 116 31.94 -16.50 -1.46
CA TRP A 116 32.29 -15.24 -0.80
C TRP A 116 32.35 -15.44 0.71
N GLU A 117 33.11 -14.62 1.41
CA GLU A 117 33.14 -14.60 2.88
C GLU A 117 31.73 -14.26 3.45
N ARG A 118 30.99 -13.43 2.75
CA ARG A 118 29.61 -13.07 3.04
C ARG A 118 28.73 -13.36 1.85
N ILE A 119 27.45 -13.64 2.09
CA ILE A 119 26.46 -13.77 1.01
C ILE A 119 26.36 -12.44 0.30
N PRO A 120 26.48 -12.39 -1.06
CA PRO A 120 26.50 -11.14 -1.81
C PRO A 120 25.08 -10.54 -2.00
N LEU A 121 24.30 -10.53 -0.95
CA LEU A 121 23.00 -9.88 -0.82
C LEU A 121 23.14 -8.76 0.19
N ILE A 122 22.92 -7.53 -0.26
CA ILE A 122 23.00 -6.34 0.56
C ILE A 122 21.58 -5.91 0.91
N ALA A 123 21.30 -5.86 2.22
CA ALA A 123 20.03 -5.38 2.73
C ALA A 123 20.07 -3.86 2.89
N PHE A 124 19.13 -3.18 2.26
CA PHE A 124 18.86 -1.77 2.46
C PHE A 124 17.68 -1.65 3.41
N LYS A 125 17.94 -1.21 4.63
CA LYS A 125 16.93 -1.04 5.66
C LYS A 125 16.36 0.37 5.59
N TYR A 126 15.04 0.50 5.58
CA TYR A 126 14.40 1.80 5.70
C TYR A 126 14.62 2.40 7.11
N ASN A 127 14.53 1.55 8.12
CA ASN A 127 14.79 1.91 9.51
C ASN A 127 15.33 0.69 10.28
N HIS A 128 15.76 0.89 11.53
CA HIS A 128 16.32 -0.18 12.35
C HIS A 128 15.31 -1.29 12.71
N CYS A 129 14.00 -0.99 12.69
CA CYS A 129 12.92 -1.95 12.92
C CYS A 129 12.55 -2.73 11.66
N GLU A 130 13.09 -2.38 10.48
CA GLU A 130 12.77 -3.00 9.18
C GLU A 130 11.28 -2.88 8.82
N GLU A 131 10.62 -1.81 9.32
CA GLU A 131 9.20 -1.56 9.10
C GLU A 131 8.99 -0.61 7.91
N PRO A 132 8.00 -0.90 7.04
CA PRO A 132 7.68 -0.03 5.91
C PRO A 132 7.06 1.30 6.34
N LEU A 133 7.29 2.35 5.55
CA LEU A 133 6.74 3.70 5.78
C LEU A 133 5.21 3.70 5.95
N ILE A 134 4.51 2.83 5.21
CA ILE A 134 3.04 2.75 5.24
C ILE A 134 2.49 2.49 6.64
N LEU A 135 3.23 1.81 7.52
CA LEU A 135 2.76 1.52 8.88
C LEU A 135 2.50 2.79 9.70
N ARG A 136 3.24 3.89 9.44
CA ARG A 136 3.05 5.17 10.12
C ARG A 136 1.72 5.84 9.75
N VAL A 137 1.24 5.63 8.53
CA VAL A 137 0.08 6.35 7.97
C VAL A 137 -1.14 5.47 7.71
N LYS A 138 -1.00 4.15 7.81
CA LYS A 138 -2.06 3.19 7.45
C LYS A 138 -3.37 3.47 8.18
N CYS A 139 -3.33 3.65 9.50
CA CYS A 139 -4.55 3.90 10.28
C CYS A 139 -5.23 5.21 9.88
N LEU A 140 -4.45 6.23 9.56
CA LEU A 140 -4.97 7.53 9.09
C LEU A 140 -5.59 7.40 7.71
N GLN A 141 -4.94 6.68 6.80
CA GLN A 141 -5.46 6.43 5.45
C GLN A 141 -6.73 5.57 5.48
N ASP A 142 -6.76 4.53 6.30
CA ASP A 142 -7.96 3.69 6.48
C ASP A 142 -9.13 4.53 7.05
N GLY A 143 -8.85 5.40 8.04
CA GLY A 143 -9.82 6.34 8.58
C GLY A 143 -10.35 7.33 7.53
N LEU A 144 -9.48 7.87 6.70
CA LEU A 144 -9.85 8.77 5.59
C LEU A 144 -10.76 8.05 4.59
N ASN A 145 -10.42 6.83 4.18
CA ASN A 145 -11.22 6.03 3.26
C ASN A 145 -12.63 5.75 3.80
N ILE A 146 -12.74 5.44 5.11
CA ILE A 146 -14.03 5.23 5.78
C ILE A 146 -14.84 6.52 5.80
N LEU A 147 -14.23 7.66 6.12
CA LEU A 147 -14.90 8.96 6.15
C LEU A 147 -15.41 9.36 4.76
N GLU A 148 -14.59 9.21 3.73
CA GLU A 148 -14.98 9.51 2.34
C GLU A 148 -16.12 8.58 1.87
N SER A 149 -16.05 7.29 2.20
CA SER A 149 -17.13 6.33 1.87
C SER A 149 -18.43 6.66 2.59
N ASN A 150 -18.37 6.98 3.88
CA ASN A 150 -19.55 7.35 4.66
C ASN A 150 -20.17 8.66 4.16
N PHE A 151 -19.32 9.62 3.77
CA PHE A 151 -19.81 10.88 3.19
C PHE A 151 -20.55 10.63 1.87
N LEU A 152 -19.99 9.83 0.96
CA LEU A 152 -20.66 9.46 -0.29
C LEU A 152 -21.98 8.75 -0.04
N ASN A 153 -22.00 7.74 0.84
CA ASN A 153 -23.22 7.03 1.21
C ASN A 153 -24.28 8.00 1.78
N SER A 154 -23.87 8.90 2.67
CA SER A 154 -24.76 9.88 3.25
C SER A 154 -25.35 10.83 2.20
N MET A 155 -24.57 11.22 1.20
CA MET A 155 -25.06 12.05 0.09
C MET A 155 -26.04 11.30 -0.83
N GLU A 156 -25.84 9.99 -1.01
CA GLU A 156 -26.78 9.16 -1.79
C GLU A 156 -28.07 8.89 -1.02
N GLU A 157 -28.01 8.81 0.31
CA GLU A 157 -29.15 8.56 1.17
C GLU A 157 -29.98 9.82 1.46
N ASP A 158 -29.36 11.01 1.41
CA ASP A 158 -30.01 12.29 1.75
C ASP A 158 -31.37 12.52 1.01
N PRO A 159 -31.48 12.21 -0.31
CA PRO A 159 -32.79 12.30 -1.00
C PRO A 159 -33.81 11.26 -0.51
N ARG A 160 -33.36 10.14 0.09
CA ARG A 160 -34.22 9.04 0.55
C ARG A 160 -34.57 9.16 2.03
N ASN A 161 -33.82 9.92 2.81
CA ASN A 161 -33.99 10.09 4.25
C ASN A 161 -34.88 11.24 4.63
N THR A 162 -35.70 11.69 3.69
CA THR A 162 -36.77 12.66 4.01
C THR A 162 -37.83 11.99 4.86
N ILE A 163 -37.85 12.29 6.15
CA ILE A 163 -38.87 11.83 7.06
C ILE A 163 -40.09 12.71 6.82
N LEU A 164 -41.18 12.12 6.36
CA LEU A 164 -42.47 12.81 6.22
C LEU A 164 -43.20 12.73 7.55
N VAL A 165 -43.39 13.85 8.20
CA VAL A 165 -44.21 13.99 9.40
C VAL A 165 -45.64 14.31 8.99
N LEU A 166 -46.52 13.33 9.22
CA LEU A 166 -47.94 13.47 8.90
C LEU A 166 -48.69 14.01 10.12
N LYS A 167 -49.37 15.12 9.95
CA LYS A 167 -50.26 15.71 10.95
C LYS A 167 -51.68 15.57 10.49
N ASN A 168 -52.54 14.91 11.29
CA ASN A 168 -54.01 14.75 11.02
C ASN A 168 -54.30 14.19 9.61
N TYR A 169 -53.55 13.11 9.22
CA TYR A 169 -53.82 12.42 7.95
C TYR A 169 -55.14 11.70 7.97
N ASP A 170 -55.93 11.83 6.87
CA ASP A 170 -57.28 11.30 6.71
C ASP A 170 -57.33 9.92 6.01
N GLY A 171 -56.29 9.10 6.12
CA GLY A 171 -56.22 7.77 5.56
C GLY A 171 -56.08 6.68 6.61
N GLU A 172 -56.36 5.43 6.23
CA GLU A 172 -56.38 4.30 7.16
C GLU A 172 -54.96 3.80 7.49
N ASN A 173 -54.01 3.93 6.57
CA ASN A 173 -52.62 3.44 6.78
C ASN A 173 -51.58 4.19 5.96
N LEU A 174 -50.31 4.00 6.33
CA LEU A 174 -49.14 4.62 5.67
C LEU A 174 -48.90 4.11 4.24
N GLY A 175 -49.38 2.90 3.92
CA GLY A 175 -49.26 2.32 2.56
C GLY A 175 -50.16 3.10 1.58
N GLU A 176 -51.39 3.41 1.99
CA GLU A 176 -52.32 4.25 1.23
C GLU A 176 -51.77 5.67 1.04
N PHE A 177 -51.17 6.25 2.08
CA PHE A 177 -50.48 7.53 1.98
C PHE A 177 -49.41 7.53 0.90
N ARG A 178 -48.52 6.52 0.90
CA ARG A 178 -47.45 6.40 -0.10
C ARG A 178 -47.98 6.20 -1.51
N GLN A 179 -49.01 5.41 -1.66
CA GLN A 179 -49.69 5.18 -2.95
C GLN A 179 -50.34 6.44 -3.49
N ASN A 180 -51.06 7.17 -2.67
CA ASN A 180 -51.71 8.43 -3.04
C ASN A 180 -50.69 9.50 -3.41
N LEU A 181 -49.62 9.62 -2.64
CA LEU A 181 -48.50 10.54 -2.95
C LEU A 181 -47.81 10.18 -4.26
N SER A 182 -47.55 8.89 -4.51
CA SER A 182 -46.90 8.41 -5.73
C SER A 182 -47.81 8.54 -6.97
N THR A 183 -49.13 8.30 -6.84
CA THR A 183 -50.06 8.25 -7.97
C THR A 183 -50.61 9.62 -8.30
N TYR A 184 -50.95 10.41 -7.29
CA TYR A 184 -51.65 11.69 -7.45
C TYR A 184 -50.81 12.91 -7.13
N GLY A 185 -49.61 12.73 -6.52
CA GLY A 185 -48.76 13.82 -6.07
C GLY A 185 -49.36 14.65 -4.93
N ALA A 186 -50.48 14.19 -4.33
CA ALA A 186 -51.21 14.90 -3.30
C ALA A 186 -51.78 13.94 -2.25
N VAL A 187 -51.95 14.45 -1.04
CA VAL A 187 -52.56 13.70 0.08
C VAL A 187 -53.58 14.56 0.79
N LYS A 188 -54.66 13.94 1.24
CA LYS A 188 -55.74 14.60 1.96
C LYS A 188 -55.42 14.64 3.46
N VAL A 189 -55.56 15.81 4.07
CA VAL A 189 -55.39 16.04 5.50
C VAL A 189 -56.64 16.63 6.12
N ARG A 190 -56.92 16.33 7.39
CA ARG A 190 -58.07 16.90 8.13
C ARG A 190 -57.63 18.06 9.01
N THR A 191 -58.56 18.95 9.29
CA THR A 191 -58.41 19.92 10.36
C THR A 191 -59.25 19.44 11.55
N ILE A 192 -58.62 19.19 12.69
CA ILE A 192 -59.29 18.72 13.91
C ILE A 192 -59.05 19.76 15.01
N ASP A 193 -60.13 20.22 15.62
CA ASP A 193 -60.12 21.19 16.74
C ASP A 193 -59.27 22.45 16.47
N GLY A 194 -59.31 22.98 15.25
CA GLY A 194 -58.56 24.18 14.87
C GLY A 194 -57.08 23.94 14.55
N ALA A 195 -56.57 22.72 14.73
CA ALA A 195 -55.23 22.36 14.30
C ALA A 195 -55.22 21.94 12.83
N MET A 196 -54.53 22.69 12.00
CA MET A 196 -54.36 22.34 10.58
C MET A 196 -53.58 21.03 10.41
N GLY A 197 -54.13 20.13 9.59
CA GLY A 197 -53.39 18.99 9.10
C GLY A 197 -52.33 19.40 8.08
N GLY A 198 -51.26 18.64 7.97
CA GLY A 198 -50.19 18.94 7.01
C GLY A 198 -49.19 17.84 6.88
N VAL A 199 -48.34 17.94 5.90
CA VAL A 199 -47.17 17.11 5.68
C VAL A 199 -45.95 18.00 5.86
N GLU A 200 -45.15 17.73 6.84
CA GLU A 200 -43.87 18.39 7.04
C GLU A 200 -42.76 17.45 6.60
N THR A 201 -41.72 17.95 5.97
CA THR A 201 -40.54 17.21 5.63
C THR A 201 -39.43 17.52 6.63
N LEU A 202 -38.94 16.50 7.32
CA LEU A 202 -37.75 16.59 8.13
C LEU A 202 -36.61 16.01 7.32
N SER A 203 -35.76 16.86 6.77
CA SER A 203 -34.55 16.44 6.10
C SER A 203 -33.38 16.51 7.09
N ILE A 204 -32.66 15.40 7.25
CA ILE A 204 -31.39 15.38 7.99
C ILE A 204 -30.35 15.81 6.98
N GLN A 205 -29.94 17.08 7.01
CA GLN A 205 -28.90 17.57 6.12
C GLN A 205 -27.55 17.01 6.58
N VAL A 206 -26.81 16.42 5.64
CA VAL A 206 -25.43 16.04 5.85
C VAL A 206 -24.59 17.31 6.01
N ASN A 207 -23.91 17.47 7.13
CA ASN A 207 -23.03 18.62 7.34
C ASN A 207 -21.73 18.46 6.54
N ALA A 208 -21.79 18.82 5.25
CA ALA A 208 -20.68 18.71 4.31
C ALA A 208 -19.43 19.49 4.76
N ASP A 209 -19.59 20.61 5.47
CA ASP A 209 -18.47 21.43 5.95
C ASP A 209 -17.70 20.70 7.06
N ASN A 210 -18.39 20.00 7.96
CA ASN A 210 -17.74 19.19 8.99
C ASN A 210 -16.96 18.02 8.35
N TYR A 211 -17.54 17.31 7.39
CA TYR A 211 -16.85 16.24 6.68
C TYR A 211 -15.59 16.76 5.97
N LYS A 212 -15.71 17.87 5.25
CA LYS A 212 -14.59 18.51 4.57
C LYS A 212 -13.47 18.88 5.54
N ALA A 213 -13.80 19.53 6.66
CA ALA A 213 -12.83 19.91 7.68
C ALA A 213 -12.09 18.71 8.27
N ILE A 214 -12.81 17.62 8.56
CA ILE A 214 -12.20 16.38 9.09
C ILE A 214 -11.30 15.70 8.03
N ILE A 215 -11.76 15.62 6.77
CA ILE A 215 -10.98 15.06 5.66
C ILE A 215 -9.67 15.85 5.47
N ASP A 216 -9.71 17.17 5.52
CA ASP A 216 -8.53 18.02 5.38
C ASP A 216 -7.54 17.80 6.54
N ILE A 217 -8.02 17.63 7.77
CA ILE A 217 -7.20 17.28 8.93
C ILE A 217 -6.50 15.92 8.74
N PHE A 218 -7.26 14.91 8.29
CA PHE A 218 -6.69 13.57 8.04
C PHE A 218 -5.67 13.57 6.91
N LYS A 219 -5.96 14.27 5.79
CA LYS A 219 -5.02 14.42 4.68
C LYS A 219 -3.71 15.06 5.14
N LYS A 220 -3.80 16.13 5.92
CA LYS A 220 -2.62 16.78 6.50
C LYS A 220 -1.86 15.84 7.43
N ALA A 221 -2.55 15.12 8.32
CA ALA A 221 -1.94 14.15 9.21
C ALA A 221 -1.24 13.00 8.47
N VAL A 222 -1.80 12.51 7.34
CA VAL A 222 -1.15 11.50 6.49
C VAL A 222 0.17 12.02 5.93
N ILE A 223 0.20 13.26 5.43
CA ILE A 223 1.41 13.86 4.87
C ILE A 223 2.47 14.07 5.96
N GLU A 224 2.09 14.66 7.11
CA GLU A 224 3.00 14.93 8.22
C GLU A 224 3.59 13.64 8.83
N ASN A 225 2.76 12.64 9.11
CA ASN A 225 3.23 11.36 9.65
C ASN A 225 3.99 10.51 8.62
N GLY A 226 3.72 10.73 7.33
CA GLY A 226 4.47 10.15 6.22
C GLY A 226 5.80 10.83 5.94
N MET A 227 6.22 11.80 6.77
CA MET A 227 7.42 12.62 6.54
C MET A 227 7.42 13.27 5.16
N GLY A 228 6.22 13.58 4.65
CA GLY A 228 6.02 14.16 3.34
C GLY A 228 5.93 15.69 3.39
N TYR A 229 5.93 16.28 2.20
CA TYR A 229 5.74 17.71 2.02
C TYR A 229 4.41 17.99 1.29
N ASP A 230 3.57 18.86 1.86
CA ASP A 230 2.36 19.33 1.20
C ASP A 230 2.64 20.57 0.34
N ALA A 231 2.77 20.36 -0.97
CA ALA A 231 2.99 21.44 -1.93
C ALA A 231 1.81 22.42 -2.06
N LYS A 232 0.66 22.09 -1.47
CA LYS A 232 -0.57 22.91 -1.50
C LYS A 232 -0.78 23.72 -0.21
N ASP A 233 0.09 23.59 0.79
CA ASP A 233 -0.01 24.38 2.02
C ASP A 233 0.31 25.84 1.72
N GLU A 234 -0.72 26.68 1.66
CA GLU A 234 -0.63 28.11 1.34
C GLU A 234 0.25 28.89 2.34
N LYS A 235 0.42 28.41 3.55
CA LYS A 235 1.29 29.04 4.55
C LYS A 235 2.77 28.99 4.18
N LEU A 236 3.16 28.06 3.33
CA LEU A 236 4.53 27.86 2.86
C LEU A 236 4.79 28.50 1.50
N SER A 237 3.75 28.85 0.72
CA SER A 237 3.89 29.39 -0.63
C SER A 237 4.19 30.90 -0.71
N GLY A 238 4.14 31.62 0.41
CA GLY A 238 4.12 33.09 0.42
C GLY A 238 5.43 33.82 0.16
N ASN A 239 6.58 33.21 0.31
CA ASN A 239 7.91 33.77 -0.08
C ASN A 239 9.01 32.71 0.12
N PRO A 240 9.44 31.99 -0.90
CA PRO A 240 10.45 30.93 -0.77
C PRO A 240 11.85 31.55 -0.58
N ASN A 241 12.23 31.84 0.65
CA ASN A 241 13.63 32.04 0.97
C ASN A 241 14.30 30.68 1.27
N GLN A 242 15.64 30.63 1.24
CA GLN A 242 16.38 29.37 1.46
C GLN A 242 16.08 28.66 2.77
N LEU A 243 15.72 29.41 3.82
CA LEU A 243 15.38 28.86 5.13
C LEU A 243 14.03 28.16 5.11
N ASN A 244 13.05 28.76 4.42
CA ASN A 244 11.74 28.13 4.26
C ASN A 244 11.82 26.84 3.41
N ILE A 245 12.59 26.86 2.31
CA ILE A 245 12.82 25.66 1.49
C ILE A 245 13.49 24.55 2.31
N LYS A 246 14.50 24.84 3.12
CA LYS A 246 15.12 23.86 4.02
C LYS A 246 14.14 23.32 5.05
N SER A 247 13.31 24.18 5.63
CA SER A 247 12.27 23.74 6.58
C SER A 247 11.23 22.83 5.93
N MET A 248 10.87 23.10 4.68
CA MET A 248 9.90 22.29 3.91
C MET A 248 10.38 20.85 3.67
N TYR A 249 11.69 20.66 3.47
CA TYR A 249 12.28 19.34 3.21
C TYR A 249 12.93 18.71 4.46
N SER A 250 12.86 19.37 5.63
CA SER A 250 13.55 18.89 6.82
C SER A 250 13.14 17.48 7.24
N ASP A 251 11.87 17.15 7.15
CA ASP A 251 11.35 15.83 7.55
C ASP A 251 11.77 14.75 6.56
N ILE A 252 11.76 15.08 5.26
CA ILE A 252 12.27 14.20 4.19
C ILE A 252 13.78 13.98 4.36
N ASP A 253 14.53 15.04 4.65
CA ASP A 253 15.98 14.96 4.88
C ASP A 253 16.31 14.12 6.13
N ILE A 254 15.53 14.24 7.20
CA ILE A 254 15.69 13.42 8.41
C ILE A 254 15.45 11.94 8.08
N ASP A 255 14.38 11.65 7.37
CA ASP A 255 14.05 10.27 7.01
C ASP A 255 15.09 9.66 6.04
N ALA A 256 15.57 10.45 5.07
CA ALA A 256 16.65 10.04 4.16
C ALA A 256 17.99 9.80 4.86
N ASN A 257 18.31 10.60 5.89
CA ASN A 257 19.54 10.41 6.67
C ASN A 257 19.46 9.20 7.63
N ASN A 258 18.27 8.72 7.95
CA ASN A 258 18.06 7.54 8.79
C ASN A 258 18.09 6.21 7.99
N MET A 259 18.01 6.28 6.67
CA MET A 259 18.20 5.13 5.74
C MET A 259 19.69 4.78 5.58
#